data_0d4b1b79c7b19226719790c2adbe50c8
#
_entry.id   0d4b1b79c7b19226719790c2adbe50c8
#
_cell.length_a   1.000
_cell.length_b   1.000
_cell.length_c   1.000
_cell.angle_alpha   90.00
_cell.angle_beta   90.00
_cell.angle_gamma   90.00
#
_symmetry.space_group_name_H-M   'P 1'
#
loop_
_entity.id
_entity.type
_entity.pdbx_description
1 polymer ?
#
loop_
_entity_poly.entity_id
_entity_poly.type
_entity_poly.pdbx_seq_one_letter_code
_entity_poly.pdbx_strand_id
1 'polypeptide(L)'
;MEKEFFDVFPNLKVKKELEELLEMVYVTRVSCNPSKTHIWVYIKSERWIHKKYIFALEDQIERQLFAGLGVTVTVIEKFRLSGQYTPQNFLDTYRSSMELELRNYNMLEYNMFKQAQISFPGEHDLHMILPDSVIAREKSDILIEYLQKVFCERCGMDLKVELEFTETQESKYRKNAAVQIAQEVENVIRHAKMNAKSEETDQPEEAGSDDNKTEKNAEKPQQEKKDKKAAFGDRCGKPSWLLPRPVQDRL
;
A
#
# COMPACT_ATOMS: atom_id res chain seq x y z
N MET A 1 -0.26 7.53 -31.42
CA MET A 1 0.91 7.45 -32.33
C MET A 1 2.14 7.43 -31.42
N GLU A 2 2.89 6.33 -31.41
CA GLU A 2 4.12 6.22 -30.61
C GLU A 2 5.24 6.97 -31.33
N LYS A 3 6.03 7.77 -30.61
CA LYS A 3 7.18 8.51 -31.15
C LYS A 3 8.44 8.14 -30.38
N GLU A 4 9.58 8.13 -31.01
CA GLU A 4 10.85 7.95 -30.32
C GLU A 4 11.04 9.03 -29.24
N PHE A 5 11.74 8.68 -28.17
CA PHE A 5 11.86 9.57 -27.02
C PHE A 5 12.48 10.92 -27.41
N PHE A 6 13.56 10.91 -28.19
CA PHE A 6 14.26 12.13 -28.60
C PHE A 6 13.55 12.92 -29.69
N ASP A 7 12.58 12.34 -30.39
CA ASP A 7 11.69 13.13 -31.27
C ASP A 7 10.75 14.01 -30.49
N VAL A 8 10.37 13.58 -29.26
CA VAL A 8 9.51 14.38 -28.37
C VAL A 8 10.32 15.37 -27.54
N PHE A 9 11.55 14.99 -27.16
CA PHE A 9 12.44 15.79 -26.32
C PHE A 9 13.82 16.05 -27.00
N PRO A 10 13.87 16.71 -28.16
CA PRO A 10 15.09 16.83 -28.97
C PRO A 10 16.21 17.65 -28.29
N ASN A 11 15.88 18.52 -27.37
CA ASN A 11 16.84 19.39 -26.71
C ASN A 11 17.25 18.90 -25.32
N LEU A 12 16.74 17.73 -24.87
CA LEU A 12 17.03 17.19 -23.54
C LEU A 12 18.44 16.58 -23.53
N LYS A 13 19.29 17.09 -22.67
CA LYS A 13 20.65 16.56 -22.46
C LYS A 13 20.63 15.60 -21.28
N VAL A 14 21.01 14.37 -21.53
CA VAL A 14 21.08 13.31 -20.51
C VAL A 14 22.48 12.70 -20.46
N LYS A 15 22.79 11.97 -19.41
CA LYS A 15 24.06 11.21 -19.33
C LYS A 15 24.04 10.10 -20.38
N LYS A 16 25.21 9.75 -20.91
CA LYS A 16 25.37 8.74 -21.96
C LYS A 16 24.69 7.39 -21.63
N GLU A 17 24.82 6.93 -20.37
CA GLU A 17 24.15 5.68 -19.94
C GLU A 17 22.61 5.76 -20.07
N LEU A 18 22.04 6.93 -19.79
CA LEU A 18 20.60 7.15 -19.91
C LEU A 18 20.20 7.37 -21.37
N GLU A 19 21.05 8.01 -22.17
CA GLU A 19 20.84 8.22 -23.61
C GLU A 19 20.71 6.88 -24.33
N GLU A 20 21.65 5.95 -24.12
CA GLU A 20 21.61 4.59 -24.71
C GLU A 20 20.34 3.81 -24.30
N LEU A 21 19.84 4.02 -23.10
CA LEU A 21 18.58 3.41 -22.66
C LEU A 21 17.36 4.02 -23.34
N LEU A 22 17.37 5.35 -23.54
CA LEU A 22 16.25 6.10 -24.10
C LEU A 22 16.12 5.97 -25.62
N GLU A 23 17.16 5.55 -26.34
CA GLU A 23 17.10 5.23 -27.76
C GLU A 23 16.08 4.12 -28.09
N MET A 24 15.79 3.22 -27.12
CA MET A 24 14.82 2.14 -27.27
C MET A 24 13.50 2.43 -26.56
N VAL A 25 13.21 3.70 -26.29
CA VAL A 25 12.02 4.13 -25.56
C VAL A 25 11.12 4.96 -26.47
N TYR A 26 9.84 4.64 -26.44
CA TYR A 26 8.81 5.37 -27.16
C TYR A 26 7.93 6.15 -26.19
N VAL A 27 7.63 7.39 -26.53
CA VAL A 27 6.63 8.20 -25.85
C VAL A 27 5.27 7.91 -26.47
N THR A 28 4.35 7.40 -25.67
CA THR A 28 3.00 7.06 -26.12
C THR A 28 2.02 8.22 -25.93
N ARG A 29 2.22 8.99 -24.86
CA ARG A 29 1.37 10.13 -24.50
C ARG A 29 2.11 11.09 -23.57
N VAL A 30 1.80 12.37 -23.70
CA VAL A 30 2.11 13.39 -22.71
C VAL A 30 0.79 14.05 -22.29
N SER A 31 0.57 14.23 -21.00
CA SER A 31 -0.62 14.90 -20.47
C SER A 31 -0.24 15.82 -19.31
N CYS A 32 -1.06 16.82 -19.05
CA CYS A 32 -0.88 17.72 -17.92
C CYS A 32 -2.18 17.92 -17.16
N ASN A 33 -2.07 18.35 -15.91
CA ASN A 33 -3.24 18.76 -15.15
C ASN A 33 -3.81 20.11 -15.67
N PRO A 34 -5.05 20.46 -15.35
CA PRO A 34 -5.67 21.73 -15.80
C PRO A 34 -4.87 22.96 -15.40
N SER A 35 -4.22 22.95 -14.24
CA SER A 35 -3.38 24.05 -13.72
C SER A 35 -1.98 24.11 -14.35
N LYS A 36 -1.61 23.14 -15.19
CA LYS A 36 -0.30 23.01 -15.86
C LYS A 36 0.89 22.97 -14.88
N THR A 37 0.65 22.53 -13.66
CA THR A 37 1.68 22.37 -12.63
C THR A 37 2.25 20.96 -12.57
N HIS A 38 1.61 20.00 -13.23
CA HIS A 38 2.07 18.61 -13.26
C HIS A 38 1.94 18.02 -14.66
N ILE A 39 3.01 17.38 -15.14
CA ILE A 39 3.08 16.73 -16.43
C ILE A 39 3.33 15.24 -16.23
N TRP A 40 2.54 14.41 -16.91
CA TRP A 40 2.76 12.97 -17.01
C TRP A 40 3.27 12.61 -18.39
N VAL A 41 4.41 11.93 -18.43
CA VAL A 41 5.03 11.40 -19.65
C VAL A 41 4.90 9.89 -19.64
N TYR A 42 4.11 9.35 -20.54
CA TYR A 42 3.89 7.91 -20.66
C TYR A 42 4.89 7.35 -21.67
N ILE A 43 5.73 6.46 -21.20
CA ILE A 43 6.76 5.81 -22.03
C ILE A 43 6.52 4.30 -22.15
N LYS A 44 7.02 3.73 -23.23
CA LYS A 44 7.01 2.31 -23.49
C LYS A 44 8.42 1.86 -23.88
N SER A 45 8.89 0.78 -23.28
CA SER A 45 10.20 0.20 -23.54
C SER A 45 10.08 -1.33 -23.70
N GLU A 46 10.93 -1.92 -24.52
CA GLU A 46 11.06 -3.37 -24.65
C GLU A 46 11.95 -3.98 -23.55
N ARG A 47 12.62 -3.14 -22.77
CA ARG A 47 13.44 -3.53 -21.63
C ARG A 47 12.95 -2.80 -20.39
N TRP A 48 13.10 -3.44 -19.24
CA TRP A 48 12.85 -2.77 -17.98
C TRP A 48 13.92 -1.70 -17.70
N ILE A 49 13.50 -0.57 -17.15
CA ILE A 49 14.36 0.56 -16.81
C ILE A 49 14.32 0.71 -15.29
N HIS A 50 15.49 0.74 -14.65
CA HIS A 50 15.56 0.92 -13.21
C HIS A 50 15.05 2.31 -12.80
N LYS A 51 14.25 2.38 -11.72
CA LYS A 51 13.66 3.64 -11.22
C LYS A 51 14.66 4.77 -10.99
N LYS A 52 15.92 4.46 -10.66
CA LYS A 52 16.96 5.50 -10.54
C LYS A 52 17.12 6.32 -11.84
N TYR A 53 16.98 5.67 -12.99
CA TYR A 53 17.06 6.35 -14.29
C TYR A 53 15.79 7.12 -14.62
N ILE A 54 14.64 6.57 -14.24
CA ILE A 54 13.34 7.25 -14.38
C ILE A 54 13.33 8.54 -13.54
N PHE A 55 13.72 8.47 -12.27
CA PHE A 55 13.81 9.64 -11.40
C PHE A 55 14.84 10.67 -11.89
N ALA A 56 15.99 10.20 -12.40
CA ALA A 56 16.97 11.08 -13.01
C ALA A 56 16.42 11.77 -14.27
N LEU A 57 15.63 11.05 -15.07
CA LEU A 57 14.99 11.58 -16.25
C LEU A 57 13.96 12.65 -15.92
N GLU A 58 13.09 12.39 -14.93
CA GLU A 58 12.11 13.36 -14.42
C GLU A 58 12.80 14.66 -13.98
N ASP A 59 13.88 14.54 -13.19
CA ASP A 59 14.68 15.67 -12.71
C ASP A 59 15.34 16.45 -13.86
N GLN A 60 15.84 15.76 -14.88
CA GLN A 60 16.42 16.42 -16.07
C GLN A 60 15.37 17.15 -16.91
N ILE A 61 14.19 16.58 -17.10
CA ILE A 61 13.09 17.21 -17.82
C ILE A 61 12.64 18.47 -17.07
N GLU A 62 12.43 18.37 -15.75
CA GLU A 62 12.05 19.51 -14.91
C GLU A 62 13.07 20.65 -15.00
N ARG A 63 14.35 20.33 -14.81
CA ARG A 63 15.42 21.35 -14.78
C ARG A 63 15.72 21.98 -16.13
N GLN A 64 15.63 21.24 -17.22
CA GLN A 64 16.03 21.75 -18.53
C GLN A 64 14.88 22.38 -19.30
N LEU A 65 13.67 21.84 -19.18
CA LEU A 65 12.52 22.29 -19.98
C LEU A 65 11.54 23.15 -19.18
N PHE A 66 11.48 22.99 -17.86
CA PHE A 66 10.51 23.68 -17.00
C PHE A 66 11.17 24.46 -15.86
N ALA A 67 12.44 24.82 -16.01
CA ALA A 67 13.17 25.60 -15.00
C ALA A 67 12.41 26.89 -14.61
N GLY A 68 12.17 27.07 -13.30
CA GLY A 68 11.51 28.26 -12.76
C GLY A 68 9.99 28.32 -12.95
N LEU A 69 9.37 27.33 -13.60
CA LEU A 69 7.93 27.30 -13.82
C LEU A 69 7.14 26.57 -12.72
N GLY A 70 7.82 25.93 -11.74
CA GLY A 70 7.17 25.16 -10.67
C GLY A 70 6.39 23.96 -11.19
N VAL A 71 6.78 23.41 -12.33
CA VAL A 71 6.16 22.23 -12.94
C VAL A 71 6.88 20.97 -12.45
N THR A 72 6.11 20.00 -11.97
CA THR A 72 6.60 18.66 -11.64
C THR A 72 6.35 17.70 -12.80
N VAL A 73 7.28 16.80 -13.06
CA VAL A 73 7.19 15.79 -14.12
C VAL A 73 7.17 14.38 -13.49
N THR A 74 6.26 13.56 -13.94
CA THR A 74 6.23 12.13 -13.59
C THR A 74 6.26 11.29 -14.85
N VAL A 75 7.21 10.37 -14.92
CA VAL A 75 7.33 9.42 -16.03
C VAL A 75 6.64 8.12 -15.62
N ILE A 76 5.67 7.69 -16.44
CA ILE A 76 4.92 6.46 -16.26
C ILE A 76 5.41 5.48 -17.33
N GLU A 77 6.14 4.49 -16.88
CA GLU A 77 6.72 3.47 -17.75
C GLU A 77 5.79 2.27 -17.93
N LYS A 78 5.78 1.73 -19.15
CA LYS A 78 5.27 0.41 -19.50
C LYS A 78 6.37 -0.40 -20.16
N PHE A 79 6.51 -1.66 -19.75
CA PHE A 79 7.51 -2.56 -20.29
C PHE A 79 6.83 -3.62 -21.15
N ARG A 80 7.34 -3.83 -22.36
CA ARG A 80 6.95 -4.92 -23.23
C ARG A 80 8.04 -5.98 -23.18
N LEU A 81 8.07 -6.72 -22.09
CA LEU A 81 9.09 -7.72 -21.84
C LEU A 81 8.90 -8.93 -22.76
N SER A 82 10.01 -9.60 -23.10
CA SER A 82 9.96 -10.85 -23.87
C SER A 82 9.37 -11.98 -23.04
N GLY A 83 8.80 -13.01 -23.69
CA GLY A 83 8.14 -14.13 -23.02
C GLY A 83 9.04 -15.02 -22.14
N GLN A 84 10.35 -14.73 -22.09
CA GLN A 84 11.27 -15.40 -21.16
C GLN A 84 11.23 -14.84 -19.73
N TYR A 85 10.59 -13.66 -19.52
CA TYR A 85 10.41 -13.11 -18.20
C TYR A 85 9.19 -13.75 -17.52
N THR A 86 9.47 -14.47 -16.45
CA THR A 86 8.44 -14.93 -15.50
C THR A 86 8.30 -13.90 -14.35
N PRO A 87 7.17 -13.85 -13.64
CA PRO A 87 7.04 -12.99 -12.47
C PRO A 87 8.16 -13.15 -11.45
N GLN A 88 8.63 -14.38 -11.23
CA GLN A 88 9.72 -14.65 -10.29
C GLN A 88 11.04 -14.02 -10.73
N ASN A 89 11.53 -14.32 -11.95
CA ASN A 89 12.80 -13.78 -12.42
C ASN A 89 12.76 -12.26 -12.63
N PHE A 90 11.57 -11.72 -12.95
CA PHE A 90 11.37 -10.29 -13.00
C PHE A 90 11.49 -9.67 -11.60
N LEU A 91 10.85 -10.25 -10.56
CA LEU A 91 11.00 -9.76 -9.20
C LEU A 91 12.46 -9.77 -8.76
N ASP A 92 13.17 -10.85 -9.00
CA ASP A 92 14.58 -10.99 -8.61
C ASP A 92 15.47 -9.89 -9.22
N THR A 93 15.22 -9.53 -10.47
CA THR A 93 15.99 -8.51 -11.17
C THR A 93 15.52 -7.08 -10.89
N TYR A 94 14.22 -6.88 -10.68
CA TYR A 94 13.62 -5.55 -10.55
C TYR A 94 13.36 -5.13 -9.09
N ARG A 95 13.60 -6.01 -8.11
CA ARG A 95 13.33 -5.77 -6.69
C ARG A 95 13.96 -4.48 -6.16
N SER A 96 15.21 -4.22 -6.50
CA SER A 96 15.92 -2.99 -6.08
C SER A 96 15.26 -1.72 -6.61
N SER A 97 14.68 -1.80 -7.79
CA SER A 97 13.91 -0.71 -8.41
C SER A 97 12.60 -0.46 -7.66
N MET A 98 11.87 -1.53 -7.30
CA MET A 98 10.65 -1.45 -6.49
C MET A 98 10.92 -0.90 -5.10
N GLU A 99 12.00 -1.35 -4.44
CA GLU A 99 12.41 -0.83 -3.15
C GLU A 99 12.73 0.66 -3.19
N LEU A 100 13.42 1.13 -4.25
CA LEU A 100 13.71 2.54 -4.45
C LEU A 100 12.42 3.36 -4.67
N GLU A 101 11.49 2.83 -5.45
CA GLU A 101 10.21 3.45 -5.71
C GLU A 101 9.38 3.58 -4.43
N LEU A 102 9.20 2.49 -3.70
CA LEU A 102 8.45 2.47 -2.43
C LEU A 102 9.09 3.40 -1.39
N ARG A 103 10.42 3.40 -1.28
CA ARG A 103 11.14 4.29 -0.37
C ARG A 103 10.87 5.78 -0.64
N ASN A 104 10.71 6.15 -1.91
CA ASN A 104 10.41 7.53 -2.29
C ASN A 104 8.95 7.92 -2.03
N TYR A 105 8.02 6.95 -2.08
CA TYR A 105 6.60 7.22 -1.91
C TYR A 105 6.12 7.02 -0.47
N ASN A 106 6.49 5.90 0.13
CA ASN A 106 5.98 5.55 1.45
C ASN A 106 6.94 4.61 2.19
N MET A 107 7.56 5.11 3.24
CA MET A 107 8.52 4.35 4.06
C MET A 107 7.87 3.14 4.75
N LEU A 108 6.58 3.19 5.07
CA LEU A 108 5.86 2.05 5.66
C LEU A 108 5.77 0.88 4.68
N GLU A 109 5.32 1.14 3.46
CA GLU A 109 5.21 0.13 2.40
C GLU A 109 6.59 -0.41 2.02
N TYR A 110 7.60 0.46 1.96
CA TYR A 110 8.99 0.04 1.77
C TYR A 110 9.44 -0.97 2.85
N ASN A 111 9.19 -0.66 4.13
CA ASN A 111 9.57 -1.55 5.22
C ASN A 111 8.80 -2.87 5.19
N MET A 112 7.51 -2.84 4.87
CA MET A 112 6.69 -4.04 4.70
C MET A 112 7.21 -4.90 3.56
N PHE A 113 7.47 -4.31 2.38
CA PHE A 113 8.02 -5.03 1.22
C PHE A 113 9.40 -5.62 1.51
N LYS A 114 10.25 -4.88 2.21
CA LYS A 114 11.58 -5.36 2.59
C LYS A 114 11.55 -6.56 3.54
N GLN A 115 10.59 -6.58 4.47
CA GLN A 115 10.39 -7.67 5.43
C GLN A 115 9.58 -8.83 4.87
N ALA A 116 8.89 -8.62 3.75
CA ALA A 116 8.08 -9.64 3.11
C ALA A 116 8.94 -10.82 2.63
N GLN A 117 8.52 -12.02 3.00
CA GLN A 117 9.00 -13.24 2.37
C GLN A 117 8.09 -13.53 1.17
N ILE A 118 8.67 -13.54 -0.02
CA ILE A 118 7.94 -13.71 -1.26
C ILE A 118 8.38 -15.01 -1.91
N SER A 119 7.42 -15.83 -2.31
CA SER A 119 7.62 -17.08 -3.04
C SER A 119 6.61 -17.20 -4.18
N PHE A 120 6.92 -18.02 -5.15
CA PHE A 120 6.07 -18.28 -6.31
C PHE A 120 5.74 -19.78 -6.35
N PRO A 121 4.61 -20.20 -5.75
CA PRO A 121 4.17 -21.59 -5.80
C PRO A 121 3.69 -22.00 -7.20
N GLY A 122 3.28 -21.07 -8.03
CA GLY A 122 2.85 -21.23 -9.40
C GLY A 122 3.43 -20.16 -10.31
N GLU A 123 3.21 -20.29 -11.62
CA GLU A 123 3.77 -19.36 -12.62
C GLU A 123 3.21 -17.93 -12.48
N HIS A 124 1.94 -17.83 -12.06
CA HIS A 124 1.25 -16.54 -11.88
C HIS A 124 0.82 -16.28 -10.43
N ASP A 125 1.19 -17.16 -9.51
CA ASP A 125 0.81 -17.08 -8.11
C ASP A 125 1.98 -16.57 -7.27
N LEU A 126 1.81 -15.44 -6.62
CA LEU A 126 2.76 -14.86 -5.68
C LEU A 126 2.22 -15.05 -4.26
N HIS A 127 2.95 -15.78 -3.45
CA HIS A 127 2.68 -15.93 -2.03
C HIS A 127 3.59 -15.01 -1.23
N MET A 128 2.97 -14.08 -0.49
CA MET A 128 3.65 -13.08 0.32
C MET A 128 3.34 -13.30 1.80
N ILE A 129 4.39 -13.47 2.61
CA ILE A 129 4.28 -13.62 4.05
C ILE A 129 4.79 -12.35 4.72
N LEU A 130 3.95 -11.70 5.53
CA LEU A 130 4.29 -10.51 6.30
C LEU A 130 4.33 -10.80 7.81
N PRO A 131 5.20 -10.12 8.58
CA PRO A 131 5.13 -10.15 10.04
C PRO A 131 3.78 -9.62 10.53
N ASP A 132 3.10 -10.35 11.42
CA ASP A 132 1.80 -9.95 11.96
C ASP A 132 1.96 -8.69 12.84
N SER A 133 1.48 -7.58 12.33
CA SER A 133 1.39 -6.30 13.03
C SER A 133 0.11 -5.58 12.65
N VAL A 134 -0.35 -4.64 13.48
CA VAL A 134 -1.55 -3.83 13.20
C VAL A 134 -1.38 -3.09 11.87
N ILE A 135 -0.21 -2.50 11.65
CA ILE A 135 0.10 -1.75 10.43
C ILE A 135 0.09 -2.67 9.19
N ALA A 136 0.68 -3.88 9.29
CA ALA A 136 0.68 -4.83 8.19
C ALA A 136 -0.76 -5.25 7.81
N ARG A 137 -1.63 -5.48 8.80
CA ARG A 137 -3.03 -5.84 8.56
C ARG A 137 -3.85 -4.71 7.93
N GLU A 138 -3.57 -3.45 8.30
CA GLU A 138 -4.31 -2.28 7.77
C GLU A 138 -3.80 -1.80 6.41
N LYS A 139 -2.52 -2.04 6.10
CA LYS A 139 -1.85 -1.46 4.93
C LYS A 139 -1.40 -2.47 3.88
N SER A 140 -1.58 -3.77 4.15
CA SER A 140 -1.20 -4.82 3.19
C SER A 140 -1.91 -4.71 1.84
N ASP A 141 -3.16 -4.25 1.83
CA ASP A 141 -3.92 -4.07 0.58
C ASP A 141 -3.25 -3.08 -0.38
N ILE A 142 -2.64 -2.01 0.17
CA ILE A 142 -1.92 -1.01 -0.63
C ILE A 142 -0.67 -1.63 -1.27
N LEU A 143 0.04 -2.48 -0.52
CA LEU A 143 1.21 -3.19 -1.04
C LEU A 143 0.82 -4.21 -2.12
N ILE A 144 -0.28 -4.93 -1.92
CA ILE A 144 -0.83 -5.85 -2.94
C ILE A 144 -1.19 -5.07 -4.21
N GLU A 145 -1.90 -3.95 -4.07
CA GLU A 145 -2.26 -3.08 -5.19
C GLU A 145 -1.03 -2.57 -5.94
N TYR A 146 0.03 -2.19 -5.22
CA TYR A 146 1.30 -1.79 -5.81
C TYR A 146 1.94 -2.94 -6.63
N LEU A 147 1.99 -4.15 -6.07
CA LEU A 147 2.52 -5.32 -6.76
C LEU A 147 1.72 -5.62 -8.04
N GLN A 148 0.40 -5.64 -7.96
CA GLN A 148 -0.46 -5.84 -9.11
C GLN A 148 -0.23 -4.78 -10.19
N LYS A 149 -0.09 -3.50 -9.82
CA LYS A 149 0.24 -2.43 -10.78
C LYS A 149 1.58 -2.65 -11.47
N VAL A 150 2.61 -3.03 -10.71
CA VAL A 150 3.93 -3.28 -11.30
C VAL A 150 3.89 -4.46 -12.27
N PHE A 151 3.32 -5.58 -11.87
CA PHE A 151 3.31 -6.78 -12.71
C PHE A 151 2.28 -6.70 -13.84
N CYS A 152 1.03 -6.37 -13.54
CA CYS A 152 -0.04 -6.41 -14.54
C CYS A 152 -0.05 -5.17 -15.44
N GLU A 153 -0.05 -3.95 -14.86
CA GLU A 153 -0.20 -2.74 -15.65
C GLU A 153 1.10 -2.29 -16.31
N ARG A 154 2.24 -2.40 -15.60
CA ARG A 154 3.55 -1.94 -16.10
C ARG A 154 4.21 -2.98 -16.99
N CYS A 155 4.16 -4.27 -16.62
CA CYS A 155 4.85 -5.35 -17.31
C CYS A 155 3.94 -6.25 -18.17
N GLY A 156 2.62 -6.16 -18.00
CA GLY A 156 1.65 -7.01 -18.71
C GLY A 156 1.71 -8.48 -18.29
N MET A 157 2.18 -8.77 -17.08
CA MET A 157 2.23 -10.10 -16.50
C MET A 157 1.04 -10.30 -15.56
N ASP A 158 0.26 -11.34 -15.79
CA ASP A 158 -0.81 -11.69 -14.85
C ASP A 158 -0.22 -12.16 -13.52
N LEU A 159 -0.73 -11.62 -12.41
CA LEU A 159 -0.25 -11.96 -11.07
C LEU A 159 -1.42 -12.05 -10.10
N LYS A 160 -1.52 -13.18 -9.42
CA LYS A 160 -2.40 -13.38 -8.27
C LYS A 160 -1.56 -13.31 -7.00
N VAL A 161 -1.90 -12.42 -6.09
CA VAL A 161 -1.18 -12.27 -4.82
C VAL A 161 -1.99 -12.90 -3.70
N GLU A 162 -1.38 -13.85 -3.00
CA GLU A 162 -1.89 -14.45 -1.77
C GLU A 162 -1.08 -13.95 -0.58
N LEU A 163 -1.76 -13.49 0.46
CA LEU A 163 -1.14 -12.91 1.64
C LEU A 163 -1.33 -13.79 2.85
N GLU A 164 -0.23 -14.01 3.59
CA GLU A 164 -0.22 -14.68 4.87
C GLU A 164 0.50 -13.83 5.92
N PHE A 165 0.11 -13.96 7.19
CA PHE A 165 0.74 -13.28 8.31
C PHE A 165 1.44 -14.27 9.24
N THR A 166 2.74 -14.06 9.48
CA THR A 166 3.50 -14.87 10.44
C THR A 166 3.36 -14.29 11.83
N GLU A 167 3.01 -15.11 12.81
CA GLU A 167 2.94 -14.69 14.20
C GLU A 167 4.32 -14.21 14.70
N THR A 168 4.39 -12.94 15.07
CA THR A 168 5.56 -12.36 15.74
C THR A 168 5.48 -12.54 17.24
N GLN A 169 6.60 -12.41 17.94
CA GLN A 169 6.61 -12.44 19.41
C GLN A 169 5.72 -11.34 20.01
N GLU A 170 5.65 -10.17 19.38
CA GLU A 170 4.76 -9.08 19.81
C GLU A 170 3.27 -9.46 19.67
N SER A 171 2.92 -10.13 18.57
CA SER A 171 1.55 -10.62 18.37
C SER A 171 1.16 -11.65 19.42
N LYS A 172 2.06 -12.59 19.75
CA LYS A 172 1.86 -13.56 20.84
C LYS A 172 1.71 -12.89 22.20
N TYR A 173 2.53 -11.89 22.47
CA TYR A 173 2.47 -11.15 23.73
C TYR A 173 1.15 -10.41 23.89
N ARG A 174 0.67 -9.75 22.82
CA ARG A 174 -0.65 -9.07 22.83
C ARG A 174 -1.82 -10.04 22.99
N LYS A 175 -1.76 -11.20 22.32
CA LYS A 175 -2.79 -12.23 22.49
C LYS A 175 -2.83 -12.73 23.94
N ASN A 176 -1.66 -13.02 24.53
CA ASN A 176 -1.56 -13.45 25.92
C ASN A 176 -2.02 -12.39 26.90
N ALA A 177 -1.66 -11.12 26.69
CA ALA A 177 -2.13 -10.00 27.50
C ALA A 177 -3.66 -9.82 27.40
N ALA A 178 -4.24 -9.93 26.22
CA ALA A 178 -5.69 -9.86 26.04
C ALA A 178 -6.43 -11.00 26.77
N VAL A 179 -5.88 -12.22 26.75
CA VAL A 179 -6.42 -13.35 27.51
C VAL A 179 -6.34 -13.12 29.02
N GLN A 180 -5.21 -12.59 29.50
CA GLN A 180 -5.05 -12.27 30.92
C GLN A 180 -6.05 -11.20 31.38
N ILE A 181 -6.19 -10.12 30.62
CA ILE A 181 -7.17 -9.05 30.90
C ILE A 181 -8.60 -9.62 30.93
N ALA A 182 -8.95 -10.48 29.96
CA ALA A 182 -10.27 -11.11 29.93
C ALA A 182 -10.52 -11.99 31.18
N GLN A 183 -9.52 -12.73 31.63
CA GLN A 183 -9.60 -13.53 32.84
C GLN A 183 -9.74 -12.69 34.12
N GLU A 184 -8.98 -11.59 34.21
CA GLU A 184 -9.09 -10.65 35.33
C GLU A 184 -10.46 -10.00 35.39
N VAL A 185 -11.00 -9.55 34.25
CA VAL A 185 -12.36 -8.99 34.17
C VAL A 185 -13.41 -10.02 34.59
N GLU A 186 -13.30 -11.28 34.16
CA GLU A 186 -14.22 -12.33 34.57
C GLU A 186 -14.14 -12.61 36.09
N ASN A 187 -12.94 -12.61 36.66
CA ASN A 187 -12.74 -12.76 38.10
C ASN A 187 -13.37 -11.60 38.89
N VAL A 188 -13.18 -10.35 38.44
CA VAL A 188 -13.81 -9.19 39.06
C VAL A 188 -15.34 -9.27 39.03
N ILE A 189 -15.91 -9.66 37.90
CA ILE A 189 -17.36 -9.85 37.74
C ILE A 189 -17.86 -10.98 38.67
N ARG A 190 -17.09 -12.06 38.81
CA ARG A 190 -17.44 -13.18 39.69
C ARG A 190 -17.44 -12.76 41.16
N HIS A 191 -16.42 -12.01 41.61
CA HIS A 191 -16.34 -11.48 42.95
C HIS A 191 -17.45 -10.46 43.25
N ALA A 192 -17.76 -9.57 42.29
CA ALA A 192 -18.88 -8.64 42.45
C ALA A 192 -20.24 -9.35 42.61
N LYS A 193 -20.46 -10.43 41.85
CA LYS A 193 -21.69 -11.24 41.97
C LYS A 193 -21.75 -12.02 43.29
N MET A 194 -20.60 -12.47 43.82
CA MET A 194 -20.57 -13.14 45.14
C MET A 194 -20.87 -12.14 46.27
N ASN A 195 -20.31 -10.93 46.21
CA ASN A 195 -20.58 -9.89 47.24
C ASN A 195 -22.03 -9.40 47.20
N ALA A 196 -22.62 -9.24 46.01
CA ALA A 196 -24.02 -8.88 45.86
C ALA A 196 -24.98 -9.95 46.42
N LYS A 197 -24.58 -11.23 46.43
CA LYS A 197 -25.35 -12.34 47.02
C LYS A 197 -25.24 -12.41 48.54
N SER A 198 -24.18 -11.86 49.11
CA SER A 198 -24.01 -11.82 50.59
C SER A 198 -24.72 -10.63 51.25
N GLU A 199 -25.15 -9.63 50.49
CA GLU A 199 -25.89 -8.48 50.98
C GLU A 199 -27.45 -8.67 51.00
N GLU A 200 -27.96 -9.76 50.38
CA GLU A 200 -29.41 -10.06 50.37
C GLU A 200 -29.93 -10.83 51.60
N THR A 201 -29.10 -11.05 52.61
CA THR A 201 -29.49 -11.86 53.79
C THR A 201 -29.69 -11.04 55.07
N ASP A 202 -29.71 -9.72 55.03
CA ASP A 202 -30.09 -8.90 56.18
C ASP A 202 -31.11 -7.81 55.79
N GLN A 203 -32.40 -8.13 55.85
CA GLN A 203 -33.46 -7.13 55.95
C GLN A 203 -34.07 -7.13 57.34
N PRO A 204 -34.37 -5.94 57.86
CA PRO A 204 -35.74 -5.71 58.34
C PRO A 204 -36.44 -4.59 57.56
N GLU A 205 -37.73 -4.82 57.37
CA GLU A 205 -38.74 -3.97 56.76
C GLU A 205 -38.80 -2.57 57.41
N GLU A 206 -38.94 -1.53 56.61
CA GLU A 206 -40.00 -0.52 56.80
C GLU A 206 -40.12 0.45 55.59
N ALA A 207 -41.34 0.85 55.40
CA ALA A 207 -41.99 1.54 54.31
C ALA A 207 -41.51 2.97 53.97
N GLY A 208 -41.79 3.38 52.74
CA GLY A 208 -41.98 4.81 52.38
C GLY A 208 -41.65 5.19 50.96
N SER A 209 -42.69 5.29 50.14
CA SER A 209 -42.88 6.06 48.89
C SER A 209 -41.81 7.08 48.48
N ASP A 210 -41.37 7.13 47.25
CA ASP A 210 -41.83 8.09 46.22
C ASP A 210 -40.95 8.09 44.94
N ASP A 211 -41.60 8.30 43.85
CA ASP A 211 -41.19 8.58 42.49
C ASP A 211 -39.80 9.18 42.26
N ASN A 212 -39.02 8.60 41.32
CA ASN A 212 -38.64 9.34 40.12
C ASN A 212 -38.01 8.46 39.04
N LYS A 213 -38.59 8.56 37.84
CA LYS A 213 -38.10 8.02 36.58
C LYS A 213 -36.76 8.65 36.19
N THR A 214 -35.79 7.85 35.82
CA THR A 214 -34.84 8.25 34.76
C THR A 214 -34.36 7.01 34.04
N GLU A 215 -34.78 6.89 32.82
CA GLU A 215 -34.31 5.93 31.81
C GLU A 215 -32.82 6.18 31.51
N LYS A 216 -32.00 5.17 31.62
CA LYS A 216 -30.71 5.11 30.93
C LYS A 216 -30.60 3.85 30.10
N ASN A 217 -30.72 4.07 28.81
CA ASN A 217 -30.41 3.18 27.72
C ASN A 217 -29.00 2.59 27.87
N ALA A 218 -28.92 1.28 27.96
CA ALA A 218 -27.67 0.54 27.82
C ALA A 218 -27.65 -0.11 26.43
N GLU A 219 -26.94 0.51 25.51
CA GLU A 219 -26.62 -0.09 24.22
C GLU A 219 -25.64 -1.25 24.38
N LYS A 220 -26.04 -2.41 23.89
CA LYS A 220 -25.19 -3.58 23.67
C LYS A 220 -24.44 -3.40 22.36
N PRO A 221 -23.11 -3.63 22.28
CA PRO A 221 -22.45 -3.75 20.99
C PRO A 221 -22.76 -5.11 20.38
N GLN A 222 -23.44 -5.10 19.25
CA GLN A 222 -23.62 -6.27 18.40
C GLN A 222 -22.33 -6.51 17.59
N GLN A 223 -21.76 -7.69 17.77
CA GLN A 223 -20.75 -8.22 16.85
C GLN A 223 -21.43 -8.68 15.56
N GLU A 224 -21.29 -7.91 14.51
CA GLU A 224 -21.56 -8.37 13.13
C GLU A 224 -20.28 -8.97 12.52
N LYS A 225 -20.28 -10.29 12.41
CA LYS A 225 -19.41 -11.01 11.47
C LYS A 225 -19.94 -10.76 10.06
N LYS A 226 -19.20 -10.03 9.24
CA LYS A 226 -19.41 -9.97 7.79
C LYS A 226 -18.23 -10.60 7.07
N ASP A 227 -18.43 -11.84 6.67
CA ASP A 227 -17.67 -12.46 5.57
C ASP A 227 -17.94 -11.66 4.29
N LYS A 228 -16.97 -10.86 3.88
CA LYS A 228 -16.99 -10.23 2.56
C LYS A 228 -16.05 -10.96 1.62
N LYS A 229 -16.59 -11.96 0.94
CA LYS A 229 -16.10 -12.38 -0.38
C LYS A 229 -16.41 -11.24 -1.36
N ALA A 230 -15.46 -10.38 -1.63
CA ALA A 230 -15.60 -9.35 -2.65
C ALA A 230 -15.05 -9.88 -3.98
N ALA A 231 -15.97 -10.16 -4.89
CA ALA A 231 -15.67 -10.28 -6.31
C ALA A 231 -15.23 -8.89 -6.81
N PHE A 232 -14.00 -8.79 -7.30
CA PHE A 232 -13.44 -7.55 -7.83
C PHE A 232 -13.80 -7.45 -9.31
N GLY A 233 -14.83 -6.65 -9.60
CA GLY A 233 -15.22 -6.27 -10.95
C GLY A 233 -14.52 -4.97 -11.37
N ASP A 234 -14.16 -4.90 -12.64
CA ASP A 234 -13.55 -3.79 -13.36
C ASP A 234 -14.02 -2.40 -12.90
N ARG A 235 -13.10 -1.63 -12.31
CA ARG A 235 -13.21 -0.18 -12.23
C ARG A 235 -11.91 0.48 -12.63
N CYS A 236 -11.85 0.90 -13.89
CA CYS A 236 -10.85 1.82 -14.41
C CYS A 236 -11.05 3.21 -13.79
N GLY A 237 -10.65 3.38 -12.52
CA GLY A 237 -10.58 4.64 -11.81
C GLY A 237 -9.13 5.15 -11.82
N LYS A 238 -8.95 6.48 -11.92
CA LYS A 238 -7.62 7.11 -11.85
C LYS A 238 -6.87 6.61 -10.61
N PRO A 239 -5.66 6.07 -10.75
CA PRO A 239 -4.94 5.47 -9.63
C PRO A 239 -4.59 6.53 -8.58
N SER A 240 -4.86 6.24 -7.32
CA SER A 240 -4.63 7.13 -6.17
C SER A 240 -3.15 7.47 -5.91
N TRP A 241 -2.22 6.73 -6.53
CA TRP A 241 -0.78 6.97 -6.41
C TRP A 241 -0.23 8.03 -7.39
N LEU A 242 -1.09 8.61 -8.24
CA LEU A 242 -0.76 9.78 -9.06
C LEU A 242 -0.74 11.10 -8.25
N LEU A 243 -0.68 11.02 -6.93
CA LEU A 243 -0.47 12.19 -6.09
C LEU A 243 0.95 12.74 -6.30
N PRO A 244 1.12 14.08 -6.38
CA PRO A 244 2.43 14.71 -6.52
C PRO A 244 3.32 14.30 -5.34
N ARG A 245 4.62 14.11 -5.61
CA ARG A 245 5.62 13.88 -4.57
C ARG A 245 5.49 14.97 -3.50
N PRO A 246 5.60 14.62 -2.20
CA PRO A 246 5.75 15.65 -1.18
C PRO A 246 7.01 16.46 -1.51
N VAL A 247 6.87 17.77 -1.54
CA VAL A 247 7.99 18.69 -1.70
C VAL A 247 8.94 18.44 -0.53
N GLN A 248 10.09 17.83 -0.79
CA GLN A 248 11.16 17.77 0.18
C GLN A 248 11.77 19.17 0.20
N ASP A 249 11.50 19.93 1.27
CA ASP A 249 12.23 21.14 1.60
C ASP A 249 13.72 20.78 1.65
N ARG A 250 14.46 21.23 0.65
CA ARG A 250 15.92 21.19 0.67
C ARG A 250 16.38 22.38 1.51
N LEU A 251 16.78 22.10 2.75
CA LEU A 251 17.71 22.95 3.51
C LEU A 251 19.10 22.87 2.90
#